data_77ea2e0f4ad2fcf44514a8f318c520e1
#
_entry.id   77ea2e0f4ad2fcf44514a8f318c520e1
#
_cell.length_a   1.000
_cell.length_b   1.000
_cell.length_c   1.000
_cell.angle_alpha   90.00
_cell.angle_beta   90.00
_cell.angle_gamma   90.00
#
_symmetry.space_group_name_H-M   'P 1'
#
loop_
_entity.id
_entity.type
_entity.pdbx_description
1 polymer ?
#
loop_
_entity_poly.entity_id
_entity_poly.type
_entity_poly.pdbx_seq_one_letter_code
_entity_poly.pdbx_strand_id
1 'polypeptide(L)'
;MYTYAHPIEDALEQITHSICTLEFEDQRPFYDWLMDKLIAGGLLASPPPKQYEFARLNLTYVVTSKRKLKQLVDDKVVNGWDDPRMPTIVGLRRRGYTPEAMQLFAERIGVTKSDSWIDYATLEGCLRETLDASAPRAMAVLDPIKLVLTNWDELFGAGNMDACTAPIHPHHPELGNRHFKLGKEVWIERTDFIEVPPKGFFRLFVGNKVRLKYGHVIECTGAIKDEAGNVTGVK
;
A
#
# COMPACT_ATOMS: atom_id res chain seq x y z
N MET A 1 -3.87 -37.01 -12.35
CA MET A 1 -2.80 -36.70 -13.30
C MET A 1 -1.71 -35.83 -12.67
N TYR A 2 -2.04 -34.70 -12.07
CA TYR A 2 -1.07 -33.81 -11.40
C TYR A 2 -0.27 -34.50 -10.28
N THR A 3 -0.92 -35.18 -9.37
CA THR A 3 -0.29 -35.93 -8.26
C THR A 3 0.76 -36.95 -8.69
N TYR A 4 0.62 -37.49 -9.90
CA TYR A 4 1.58 -38.45 -10.48
C TYR A 4 2.70 -37.77 -11.28
N ALA A 5 2.36 -36.76 -12.08
CA ALA A 5 3.31 -36.12 -12.98
C ALA A 5 4.31 -35.21 -12.24
N HIS A 6 3.82 -34.37 -11.32
CA HIS A 6 4.62 -33.39 -10.59
C HIS A 6 5.83 -34.00 -9.86
N PRO A 7 5.71 -35.08 -9.07
CA PRO A 7 6.87 -35.70 -8.43
C PRO A 7 7.94 -36.18 -9.42
N ILE A 8 7.51 -36.72 -10.55
CA ILE A 8 8.40 -37.24 -11.59
C ILE A 8 9.12 -36.10 -12.31
N GLU A 9 8.39 -35.05 -12.68
CA GLU A 9 8.95 -33.86 -13.32
C GLU A 9 10.00 -33.20 -12.43
N ASP A 10 9.68 -32.99 -11.16
CA ASP A 10 10.62 -32.42 -10.18
C ASP A 10 11.88 -33.28 -10.04
N ALA A 11 11.72 -34.60 -9.98
CA ALA A 11 12.85 -35.51 -9.85
C ALA A 11 13.75 -35.49 -11.14
N LEU A 12 13.14 -35.45 -12.32
CA LEU A 12 13.86 -35.38 -13.59
C LEU A 12 14.62 -34.04 -13.76
N GLU A 13 14.04 -32.95 -13.26
CA GLU A 13 14.65 -31.63 -13.27
C GLU A 13 15.63 -31.40 -12.11
N GLN A 14 15.88 -32.43 -11.28
CA GLN A 14 16.78 -32.37 -10.12
C GLN A 14 16.38 -31.33 -9.08
N ILE A 15 15.09 -31.06 -8.95
CA ILE A 15 14.53 -30.26 -7.86
C ILE A 15 14.76 -30.98 -6.54
N THR A 16 15.11 -30.26 -5.51
CA THR A 16 15.35 -30.85 -4.17
C THR A 16 14.15 -30.70 -3.24
N HIS A 17 13.36 -29.66 -3.42
CA HIS A 17 12.23 -29.29 -2.58
C HIS A 17 11.01 -29.01 -3.46
N SER A 18 10.05 -29.94 -3.45
CA SER A 18 8.74 -29.78 -4.08
C SER A 18 7.81 -29.01 -3.14
N ILE A 19 7.60 -27.72 -3.41
CA ILE A 19 6.86 -26.82 -2.53
C ILE A 19 5.41 -26.74 -2.99
N CYS A 20 4.45 -26.96 -2.07
CA CYS A 20 3.03 -26.93 -2.35
C CYS A 20 2.21 -26.37 -1.17
N THR A 21 0.91 -26.20 -1.39
CA THR A 21 -0.01 -25.77 -0.32
C THR A 21 -0.51 -26.96 0.50
N LEU A 22 -1.04 -26.69 1.71
CA LEU A 22 -1.51 -27.72 2.66
C LEU A 22 -2.58 -28.65 2.10
N GLU A 23 -3.30 -28.25 1.05
CA GLU A 23 -4.27 -29.11 0.38
C GLU A 23 -3.68 -30.40 -0.22
N PHE A 24 -2.35 -30.47 -0.37
CA PHE A 24 -1.62 -31.63 -0.87
C PHE A 24 -0.94 -32.46 0.23
N GLU A 25 -1.09 -32.10 1.52
CA GLU A 25 -0.41 -32.78 2.62
C GLU A 25 -0.79 -34.27 2.68
N ASP A 26 -2.06 -34.59 2.49
CA ASP A 26 -2.55 -35.99 2.49
C ASP A 26 -1.97 -36.82 1.34
N GLN A 27 -1.39 -36.19 0.33
CA GLN A 27 -0.80 -36.85 -0.83
C GLN A 27 0.70 -37.17 -0.64
N ARG A 28 1.34 -36.69 0.42
CA ARG A 28 2.77 -36.93 0.68
C ARG A 28 3.12 -38.42 0.78
N PRO A 29 2.33 -39.29 1.43
CA PRO A 29 2.63 -40.73 1.45
C PRO A 29 2.70 -41.34 0.05
N PHE A 30 1.82 -40.92 -0.86
CA PHE A 30 1.86 -41.35 -2.26
C PHE A 30 3.09 -40.79 -2.98
N TYR A 31 3.45 -39.56 -2.75
CA TYR A 31 4.66 -38.90 -3.29
C TYR A 31 5.90 -39.71 -2.92
N ASP A 32 6.10 -39.98 -1.63
CA ASP A 32 7.27 -40.70 -1.13
C ASP A 32 7.32 -42.14 -1.70
N TRP A 33 6.19 -42.83 -1.68
CA TRP A 33 6.05 -44.20 -2.24
C TRP A 33 6.40 -44.23 -3.73
N LEU A 34 5.93 -43.25 -4.52
CA LEU A 34 6.21 -43.17 -5.95
C LEU A 34 7.71 -42.97 -6.21
N MET A 35 8.34 -42.06 -5.48
CA MET A 35 9.77 -41.82 -5.57
C MET A 35 10.60 -43.06 -5.24
N ASP A 36 10.27 -43.72 -4.14
CA ASP A 36 10.96 -44.97 -3.73
C ASP A 36 10.85 -46.06 -4.79
N LYS A 37 9.67 -46.23 -5.41
CA LYS A 37 9.47 -47.25 -6.47
C LYS A 37 10.23 -46.93 -7.73
N LEU A 38 10.27 -45.67 -8.15
CA LEU A 38 10.98 -45.26 -9.36
C LEU A 38 12.52 -45.36 -9.18
N ILE A 39 13.03 -45.06 -8.00
CA ILE A 39 14.45 -45.25 -7.69
C ILE A 39 14.82 -46.72 -7.64
N ALA A 40 14.02 -47.54 -6.94
CA ALA A 40 14.23 -49.00 -6.87
C ALA A 40 14.17 -49.66 -8.25
N GLY A 41 13.38 -49.11 -9.18
CA GLY A 41 13.31 -49.53 -10.58
C GLY A 41 14.44 -48.97 -11.47
N GLY A 42 15.37 -48.17 -10.95
CA GLY A 42 16.47 -47.56 -11.71
C GLY A 42 16.04 -46.44 -12.68
N LEU A 43 14.83 -45.93 -12.52
CA LEU A 43 14.27 -44.89 -13.40
C LEU A 43 14.60 -43.46 -12.96
N LEU A 44 14.90 -43.28 -11.67
CA LEU A 44 15.29 -41.98 -11.09
C LEU A 44 16.57 -42.12 -10.25
N ALA A 45 17.32 -41.02 -10.14
CA ALA A 45 18.50 -40.93 -9.31
C ALA A 45 18.12 -40.70 -7.83
N SER A 46 19.03 -41.07 -6.92
CA SER A 46 18.93 -40.76 -5.49
C SER A 46 19.89 -39.62 -5.13
N PRO A 47 19.56 -38.73 -4.20
CA PRO A 47 18.31 -38.66 -3.41
C PRO A 47 17.13 -38.07 -4.20
N PRO A 48 15.89 -38.50 -3.92
CA PRO A 48 14.70 -37.92 -4.53
C PRO A 48 14.39 -36.55 -3.97
N PRO A 49 13.61 -35.73 -4.67
CA PRO A 49 13.00 -34.53 -4.09
C PRO A 49 12.08 -34.91 -2.92
N LYS A 50 11.80 -33.95 -2.06
CA LYS A 50 10.86 -34.10 -0.95
C LYS A 50 9.79 -33.04 -1.04
N GLN A 51 8.54 -33.43 -0.69
CA GLN A 51 7.41 -32.52 -0.66
C GLN A 51 7.37 -31.73 0.66
N TYR A 52 7.19 -30.43 0.54
CA TYR A 52 7.05 -29.52 1.65
C TYR A 52 5.79 -28.67 1.45
N GLU A 53 4.88 -28.72 2.41
CA GLU A 53 3.64 -27.97 2.38
C GLU A 53 3.70 -26.74 3.29
N PHE A 54 2.95 -25.72 2.91
CA PHE A 54 2.78 -24.50 3.69
C PHE A 54 1.34 -23.97 3.55
N ALA A 55 0.92 -23.17 4.54
CA ALA A 55 -0.40 -22.57 4.54
C ALA A 55 -0.55 -21.55 3.40
N ARG A 56 -1.77 -21.46 2.85
CA ARG A 56 -2.11 -20.42 1.90
C ARG A 56 -2.08 -19.06 2.59
N LEU A 57 -1.58 -18.04 1.88
CA LEU A 57 -1.69 -16.65 2.32
C LEU A 57 -3.15 -16.18 2.20
N ASN A 58 -3.79 -15.93 3.32
CA ASN A 58 -5.10 -15.30 3.40
C ASN A 58 -4.93 -13.88 3.92
N LEU A 59 -5.40 -12.90 3.15
CA LEU A 59 -5.38 -11.49 3.53
C LEU A 59 -6.80 -10.98 3.79
N THR A 60 -6.97 -10.20 4.86
CA THR A 60 -8.22 -9.48 5.09
C THR A 60 -8.45 -8.46 3.96
N TYR A 61 -9.71 -8.22 3.62
CA TYR A 61 -10.13 -7.25 2.58
C TYR A 61 -9.57 -7.49 1.17
N VAL A 62 -9.01 -8.66 0.90
CA VAL A 62 -8.45 -9.01 -0.41
C VAL A 62 -9.08 -10.30 -0.96
N VAL A 63 -9.50 -10.25 -2.21
CA VAL A 63 -9.94 -11.42 -2.94
C VAL A 63 -8.75 -12.03 -3.67
N THR A 64 -8.33 -13.25 -3.27
CA THR A 64 -7.22 -13.98 -3.89
C THR A 64 -7.67 -15.02 -4.91
N SER A 65 -8.99 -15.28 -5.03
CA SER A 65 -9.53 -16.25 -5.97
C SER A 65 -9.42 -15.78 -7.42
N LYS A 66 -8.62 -16.47 -8.24
CA LYS A 66 -8.46 -16.19 -9.67
C LYS A 66 -9.81 -16.11 -10.42
N ARG A 67 -10.77 -17.01 -10.08
CA ARG A 67 -12.10 -17.02 -10.70
C ARG A 67 -12.87 -15.71 -10.42
N LYS A 68 -12.87 -15.26 -9.17
CA LYS A 68 -13.53 -14.01 -8.78
C LYS A 68 -12.83 -12.79 -9.37
N LEU A 69 -11.50 -12.79 -9.41
CA LEU A 69 -10.74 -11.69 -10.03
C LEU A 69 -10.99 -11.64 -11.54
N LYS A 70 -11.03 -12.81 -12.21
CA LYS A 70 -11.40 -12.89 -13.64
C LYS A 70 -12.78 -12.30 -13.90
N GLN A 71 -13.76 -12.59 -13.04
CA GLN A 71 -15.09 -12.02 -13.16
C GLN A 71 -15.09 -10.49 -13.12
N LEU A 72 -14.31 -9.87 -12.23
CA LEU A 72 -14.17 -8.40 -12.17
C LEU A 72 -13.64 -7.81 -13.49
N VAL A 73 -12.73 -8.53 -14.16
CA VAL A 73 -12.21 -8.12 -15.47
C VAL A 73 -13.25 -8.30 -16.57
N ASP A 74 -13.93 -9.46 -16.61
CA ASP A 74 -14.93 -9.81 -17.62
C ASP A 74 -16.13 -8.84 -17.54
N ASP A 75 -16.60 -8.52 -16.33
CA ASP A 75 -17.70 -7.59 -16.05
C ASP A 75 -17.27 -6.11 -16.19
N LYS A 76 -16.01 -5.84 -16.54
CA LYS A 76 -15.43 -4.49 -16.70
C LYS A 76 -15.55 -3.60 -15.45
N VAL A 77 -15.59 -4.19 -14.25
CA VAL A 77 -15.53 -3.48 -12.97
C VAL A 77 -14.13 -2.87 -12.76
N VAL A 78 -13.11 -3.55 -13.29
CA VAL A 78 -11.72 -3.09 -13.34
C VAL A 78 -11.24 -3.04 -14.80
N ASN A 79 -10.21 -2.24 -15.07
CA ASN A 79 -9.70 -2.03 -16.44
C ASN A 79 -8.91 -3.21 -17.01
N GLY A 80 -8.49 -4.15 -16.14
CA GLY A 80 -7.70 -5.32 -16.53
C GLY A 80 -6.98 -5.93 -15.34
N TRP A 81 -6.15 -6.92 -15.61
CA TRP A 81 -5.34 -7.62 -14.59
C TRP A 81 -4.26 -6.73 -13.96
N ASP A 82 -3.91 -5.65 -14.61
CA ASP A 82 -2.94 -4.65 -14.15
C ASP A 82 -3.57 -3.44 -13.46
N ASP A 83 -4.89 -3.45 -13.27
CA ASP A 83 -5.60 -2.38 -12.54
C ASP A 83 -5.02 -2.26 -11.11
N PRO A 84 -4.72 -1.03 -10.62
CA PRO A 84 -4.16 -0.82 -9.27
C PRO A 84 -5.05 -1.35 -8.13
N ARG A 85 -6.32 -1.60 -8.38
CA ARG A 85 -7.26 -2.21 -7.43
C ARG A 85 -7.12 -3.72 -7.35
N MET A 86 -6.44 -4.35 -8.31
CA MET A 86 -6.25 -5.80 -8.38
C MET A 86 -5.05 -6.23 -7.53
N PRO A 87 -5.17 -7.32 -6.75
CA PRO A 87 -4.07 -7.86 -5.93
C PRO A 87 -3.11 -8.74 -6.76
N THR A 88 -2.81 -8.31 -7.97
CA THR A 88 -1.78 -8.92 -8.83
C THR A 88 -0.45 -8.21 -8.63
N ILE A 89 0.66 -8.88 -8.93
CA ILE A 89 1.99 -8.24 -8.87
C ILE A 89 2.03 -6.99 -9.74
N VAL A 90 1.42 -7.02 -10.92
CA VAL A 90 1.39 -5.87 -11.83
C VAL A 90 0.50 -4.75 -11.29
N GLY A 91 -0.67 -5.09 -10.72
CA GLY A 91 -1.57 -4.13 -10.08
C GLY A 91 -0.93 -3.47 -8.86
N LEU A 92 -0.28 -4.26 -8.00
CA LEU A 92 0.45 -3.75 -6.84
C LEU A 92 1.60 -2.84 -7.25
N ARG A 93 2.38 -3.21 -8.29
CA ARG A 93 3.45 -2.35 -8.84
C ARG A 93 2.90 -1.00 -9.31
N ARG A 94 1.80 -0.98 -10.05
CA ARG A 94 1.13 0.25 -10.50
C ARG A 94 0.57 1.07 -9.34
N ARG A 95 0.18 0.42 -8.26
CA ARG A 95 -0.26 1.08 -7.02
C ARG A 95 0.90 1.67 -6.21
N GLY A 96 2.14 1.30 -6.52
CA GLY A 96 3.35 1.83 -5.90
C GLY A 96 4.06 0.88 -4.93
N TYR A 97 3.68 -0.39 -4.89
CA TYR A 97 4.39 -1.40 -4.10
C TYR A 97 5.75 -1.71 -4.73
N THR A 98 6.79 -1.68 -3.90
CA THR A 98 8.15 -1.99 -4.31
C THR A 98 8.46 -3.48 -4.10
N PRO A 99 9.44 -4.05 -4.84
CA PRO A 99 9.90 -5.43 -4.59
C PRO A 99 10.34 -5.66 -3.15
N GLU A 100 11.05 -4.69 -2.57
CA GLU A 100 11.55 -4.74 -1.18
C GLU A 100 10.40 -4.81 -0.18
N ALA A 101 9.30 -4.06 -0.41
CA ALA A 101 8.11 -4.13 0.44
C ALA A 101 7.46 -5.51 0.40
N MET A 102 7.42 -6.14 -0.78
CA MET A 102 6.88 -7.48 -0.95
C MET A 102 7.75 -8.54 -0.29
N GLN A 103 9.08 -8.42 -0.41
CA GLN A 103 10.04 -9.31 0.26
C GLN A 103 9.95 -9.17 1.78
N LEU A 104 9.96 -7.93 2.29
CA LEU A 104 9.79 -7.66 3.72
C LEU A 104 8.48 -8.21 4.26
N PHE A 105 7.40 -8.12 3.49
CA PHE A 105 6.12 -8.71 3.86
C PHE A 105 6.21 -10.23 3.94
N ALA A 106 6.80 -10.90 2.95
CA ALA A 106 6.97 -12.35 2.93
C ALA A 106 7.83 -12.83 4.11
N GLU A 107 8.90 -12.14 4.43
CA GLU A 107 9.75 -12.43 5.59
C GLU A 107 8.99 -12.24 6.91
N ARG A 108 8.22 -11.17 7.03
CA ARG A 108 7.47 -10.83 8.25
C ARG A 108 6.37 -11.82 8.59
N ILE A 109 5.65 -12.31 7.59
CA ILE A 109 4.60 -13.30 7.79
C ILE A 109 5.19 -14.71 7.96
N GLY A 110 6.36 -14.96 7.40
CA GLY A 110 7.04 -16.25 7.44
C GLY A 110 6.30 -17.37 6.70
N VAL A 111 6.86 -18.59 6.83
CA VAL A 111 6.27 -19.82 6.30
C VAL A 111 5.75 -20.66 7.46
N THR A 112 4.48 -21.05 7.42
CA THR A 112 3.83 -21.81 8.48
C THR A 112 2.85 -22.82 7.90
N LYS A 113 2.55 -23.86 8.65
CA LYS A 113 1.44 -24.81 8.38
C LYS A 113 0.12 -24.39 9.06
N SER A 114 0.09 -23.28 9.76
CA SER A 114 -1.13 -22.74 10.35
C SER A 114 -1.86 -21.87 9.33
N ASP A 115 -3.09 -22.25 9.00
CA ASP A 115 -3.97 -21.49 8.12
C ASP A 115 -4.52 -20.28 8.89
N SER A 116 -3.91 -19.13 8.70
CA SER A 116 -4.24 -17.88 9.40
C SER A 116 -4.56 -16.74 8.44
N TRP A 117 -5.34 -15.78 8.94
CA TRP A 117 -5.64 -14.55 8.24
C TRP A 117 -4.64 -13.47 8.65
N ILE A 118 -3.98 -12.90 7.66
CA ILE A 118 -3.06 -11.77 7.85
C ILE A 118 -3.82 -10.48 7.57
N ASP A 119 -3.70 -9.49 8.46
CA ASP A 119 -4.30 -8.19 8.23
C ASP A 119 -3.61 -7.49 7.04
N TYR A 120 -4.41 -6.94 6.13
CA TYR A 120 -3.91 -6.18 4.98
C TYR A 120 -3.04 -4.99 5.42
N ALA A 121 -3.32 -4.40 6.58
CA ALA A 121 -2.51 -3.35 7.17
C ALA A 121 -1.04 -3.78 7.41
N THR A 122 -0.75 -5.07 7.56
CA THR A 122 0.62 -5.59 7.66
C THR A 122 1.39 -5.38 6.35
N LEU A 123 0.75 -5.65 5.21
CA LEU A 123 1.33 -5.41 3.89
C LEU A 123 1.53 -3.90 3.64
N GLU A 124 0.54 -3.08 4.00
CA GLU A 124 0.66 -1.61 3.90
C GLU A 124 1.73 -1.05 4.84
N GLY A 125 1.91 -1.67 6.01
CA GLY A 125 2.98 -1.33 6.95
C GLY A 125 4.36 -1.57 6.36
N CYS A 126 4.57 -2.70 5.68
CA CYS A 126 5.82 -3.01 4.97
C CYS A 126 6.10 -2.00 3.85
N LEU A 127 5.07 -1.64 3.08
CA LEU A 127 5.21 -0.62 2.05
C LEU A 127 5.58 0.73 2.64
N ARG A 128 4.90 1.15 3.71
CA ARG A 128 5.20 2.43 4.38
C ARG A 128 6.63 2.46 4.90
N GLU A 129 7.11 1.37 5.50
CA GLU A 129 8.47 1.26 6.03
C GLU A 129 9.52 1.41 4.94
N THR A 130 9.36 0.72 3.81
CA THR A 130 10.30 0.81 2.68
C THR A 130 10.27 2.18 2.00
N LEU A 131 9.08 2.77 1.82
CA LEU A 131 8.94 4.09 1.22
C LEU A 131 9.39 5.22 2.17
N ASP A 132 9.26 5.01 3.49
CA ASP A 132 9.71 6.01 4.46
C ASP A 132 11.22 6.26 4.36
N ALA A 133 11.98 5.23 4.04
CA ALA A 133 13.41 5.32 3.87
C ALA A 133 13.86 6.03 2.58
N SER A 134 13.08 5.97 1.49
CA SER A 134 13.59 6.34 0.16
C SER A 134 12.72 7.34 -0.62
N ALA A 135 11.40 7.39 -0.35
CA ALA A 135 10.49 8.11 -1.21
C ALA A 135 10.52 9.63 -0.98
N PRO A 136 10.66 10.45 -2.04
CA PRO A 136 10.48 11.89 -1.93
C PRO A 136 9.12 12.26 -1.36
N ARG A 137 9.07 13.30 -0.54
CA ARG A 137 7.83 13.74 0.11
C ARG A 137 7.09 14.75 -0.75
N ALA A 138 5.80 14.55 -0.90
CA ALA A 138 4.89 15.52 -1.48
C ALA A 138 3.67 15.72 -0.56
N MET A 139 2.95 16.81 -0.78
CA MET A 139 1.66 17.05 -0.13
C MET A 139 0.57 16.95 -1.20
N ALA A 140 -0.47 16.18 -0.91
CA ALA A 140 -1.66 16.07 -1.73
C ALA A 140 -2.88 16.39 -0.87
N VAL A 141 -3.90 16.99 -1.49
CA VAL A 141 -5.19 17.29 -0.87
C VAL A 141 -6.24 16.51 -1.65
N LEU A 142 -6.92 15.58 -0.99
CA LEU A 142 -7.84 14.63 -1.63
C LEU A 142 -9.31 15.08 -1.56
N ASP A 143 -9.72 15.65 -0.43
CA ASP A 143 -11.05 16.26 -0.24
C ASP A 143 -10.87 17.75 0.08
N PRO A 144 -10.66 18.59 -0.94
CA PRO A 144 -10.23 19.97 -0.75
C PRO A 144 -11.34 20.89 -0.28
N ILE A 145 -11.00 21.77 0.66
CA ILE A 145 -11.71 23.03 0.91
C ILE A 145 -10.76 24.21 0.77
N LYS A 146 -11.30 25.34 0.33
CA LYS A 146 -10.48 26.55 0.12
C LYS A 146 -10.15 27.21 1.45
N LEU A 147 -8.90 27.57 1.65
CA LEU A 147 -8.43 28.44 2.72
C LEU A 147 -8.02 29.80 2.12
N VAL A 148 -8.63 30.88 2.61
CA VAL A 148 -8.39 32.24 2.15
C VAL A 148 -7.65 33.02 3.23
N LEU A 149 -6.43 33.47 2.94
CA LEU A 149 -5.61 34.31 3.83
C LEU A 149 -6.03 35.77 3.62
N THR A 150 -6.92 36.27 4.47
CA THR A 150 -7.64 37.52 4.26
C THR A 150 -6.75 38.76 4.29
N ASN A 151 -5.67 38.75 5.07
CA ASN A 151 -4.69 39.83 5.17
C ASN A 151 -3.47 39.65 4.25
N TRP A 152 -3.53 38.71 3.28
CA TRP A 152 -2.39 38.41 2.40
C TRP A 152 -1.91 39.65 1.60
N ASP A 153 -2.86 40.37 1.02
CA ASP A 153 -2.55 41.51 0.15
C ASP A 153 -1.86 42.66 0.91
N GLU A 154 -2.18 42.80 2.21
CA GLU A 154 -1.55 43.79 3.09
C GLU A 154 -0.08 43.43 3.40
N LEU A 155 0.21 42.14 3.55
CA LEU A 155 1.53 41.65 3.94
C LEU A 155 2.49 41.47 2.76
N PHE A 156 1.97 40.97 1.63
CA PHE A 156 2.78 40.55 0.48
C PHE A 156 2.47 41.31 -0.80
N GLY A 157 1.44 42.15 -0.82
CA GLY A 157 0.95 42.86 -2.00
C GLY A 157 -0.01 42.03 -2.84
N ALA A 158 -0.96 42.72 -3.48
CA ALA A 158 -2.01 42.06 -4.26
C ALA A 158 -1.42 41.26 -5.44
N GLY A 159 -1.86 40.01 -5.55
CA GLY A 159 -1.41 39.08 -6.60
C GLY A 159 -0.02 38.50 -6.43
N ASN A 160 0.71 38.87 -5.40
CA ASN A 160 2.04 38.33 -5.11
C ASN A 160 1.92 36.96 -4.43
N MET A 161 2.96 36.17 -4.60
CA MET A 161 3.14 34.86 -3.94
C MET A 161 4.44 34.86 -3.13
N ASP A 162 4.41 34.20 -1.99
CA ASP A 162 5.60 34.00 -1.16
C ASP A 162 6.31 32.70 -1.49
N ALA A 163 7.65 32.75 -1.53
CA ALA A 163 8.48 31.59 -1.84
C ALA A 163 8.74 30.75 -0.59
N CYS A 164 8.34 29.51 -0.64
CA CYS A 164 8.52 28.54 0.44
C CYS A 164 9.43 27.40 0.01
N THR A 165 10.06 26.77 0.99
CA THR A 165 10.94 25.61 0.81
C THR A 165 10.56 24.48 1.72
N ALA A 166 10.69 23.25 1.21
CA ALA A 166 10.53 22.04 2.00
C ALA A 166 11.62 21.04 1.62
N PRO A 167 12.13 20.23 2.56
CA PRO A 167 13.06 19.17 2.20
C PRO A 167 12.37 18.17 1.26
N ILE A 168 13.12 17.64 0.30
CA ILE A 168 12.64 16.55 -0.57
C ILE A 168 12.39 15.32 0.27
N HIS A 169 13.29 15.04 1.23
CA HIS A 169 13.13 13.97 2.19
C HIS A 169 13.60 14.41 3.58
N PRO A 170 12.86 14.15 4.68
CA PRO A 170 13.22 14.64 6.02
C PRO A 170 14.50 14.02 6.58
N HIS A 171 14.83 12.78 6.18
CA HIS A 171 16.01 12.06 6.67
C HIS A 171 17.17 12.02 5.68
N HIS A 172 17.01 12.61 4.49
CA HIS A 172 17.99 12.64 3.41
C HIS A 172 18.26 14.07 2.95
N PRO A 173 18.97 14.88 3.76
CA PRO A 173 19.26 16.29 3.44
C PRO A 173 20.09 16.43 2.16
N GLU A 174 20.84 15.39 1.77
CA GLU A 174 21.61 15.35 0.53
C GLU A 174 20.73 15.43 -0.74
N LEU A 175 19.46 15.09 -0.65
CA LEU A 175 18.49 15.25 -1.76
C LEU A 175 18.08 16.71 -1.97
N GLY A 176 18.43 17.61 -1.03
CA GLY A 176 18.13 19.03 -1.11
C GLY A 176 16.68 19.37 -0.82
N ASN A 177 16.24 20.51 -1.33
CA ASN A 177 14.93 21.09 -1.07
C ASN A 177 14.11 21.20 -2.35
N ARG A 178 12.80 21.10 -2.22
CA ARG A 178 11.82 21.51 -3.22
C ARG A 178 11.32 22.91 -2.90
N HIS A 179 11.07 23.70 -3.94
CA HIS A 179 10.56 25.05 -3.84
C HIS A 179 9.12 25.10 -4.31
N PHE A 180 8.29 25.83 -3.60
CA PHE A 180 6.90 26.06 -3.96
C PHE A 180 6.48 27.47 -3.55
N LYS A 181 5.32 27.90 -4.00
CA LYS A 181 4.80 29.23 -3.70
C LYS A 181 3.48 29.11 -2.95
N LEU A 182 3.33 29.96 -1.91
CA LEU A 182 2.05 30.18 -1.25
C LEU A 182 1.46 31.49 -1.77
N GLY A 183 0.15 31.50 -1.92
CA GLY A 183 -0.60 32.69 -2.28
C GLY A 183 -1.77 32.93 -1.32
N LYS A 184 -2.58 33.94 -1.63
CA LYS A 184 -3.77 34.30 -0.87
C LYS A 184 -4.76 33.17 -0.69
N GLU A 185 -4.87 32.28 -1.67
CA GLU A 185 -5.76 31.12 -1.65
C GLU A 185 -4.96 29.82 -1.73
N VAL A 186 -5.25 28.91 -0.82
CA VAL A 186 -4.65 27.58 -0.78
C VAL A 186 -5.74 26.54 -0.51
N TRP A 187 -5.43 25.27 -0.74
CA TRP A 187 -6.35 24.16 -0.50
C TRP A 187 -5.86 23.34 0.69
N ILE A 188 -6.79 22.98 1.57
CA ILE A 188 -6.55 22.10 2.72
C ILE A 188 -7.52 20.95 2.68
N GLU A 189 -7.21 19.86 3.41
CA GLU A 189 -8.16 18.76 3.59
C GLU A 189 -9.39 19.24 4.38
N ARG A 190 -10.58 18.81 3.98
CA ARG A 190 -11.81 19.11 4.69
C ARG A 190 -11.73 18.70 6.16
N THR A 191 -11.07 17.59 6.46
CA THR A 191 -10.86 17.10 7.82
C THR A 191 -9.89 17.93 8.65
N ASP A 192 -9.19 18.90 8.05
CA ASP A 192 -8.32 19.83 8.77
C ASP A 192 -9.08 20.98 9.42
N PHE A 193 -10.36 21.15 9.08
CA PHE A 193 -11.23 22.15 9.69
C PHE A 193 -12.46 21.54 10.32
N ILE A 194 -12.86 22.04 11.48
CA ILE A 194 -14.14 21.74 12.15
C ILE A 194 -14.67 22.98 12.87
N GLU A 195 -15.98 23.19 12.86
CA GLU A 195 -16.59 24.36 13.52
C GLU A 195 -16.64 24.21 15.04
N VAL A 196 -16.98 23.03 15.52
CA VAL A 196 -17.07 22.70 16.93
C VAL A 196 -16.08 21.59 17.24
N PRO A 197 -14.88 21.93 17.71
CA PRO A 197 -13.82 20.96 17.92
C PRO A 197 -14.10 20.04 19.12
N PRO A 198 -13.94 18.71 18.96
CA PRO A 198 -13.92 17.82 20.10
C PRO A 198 -12.63 18.00 20.92
N LYS A 199 -12.64 17.53 22.15
CA LYS A 199 -11.44 17.55 23.00
C LYS A 199 -10.28 16.81 22.31
N GLY A 200 -9.13 17.49 22.21
CA GLY A 200 -7.94 16.93 21.56
C GLY A 200 -7.84 17.18 20.06
N PHE A 201 -8.69 18.00 19.48
CA PHE A 201 -8.54 18.45 18.11
C PHE A 201 -7.56 19.61 18.02
N PHE A 202 -6.43 19.42 17.32
CA PHE A 202 -5.32 20.40 17.23
C PHE A 202 -5.18 21.03 15.85
N ARG A 203 -6.19 20.85 14.96
CA ARG A 203 -6.20 21.46 13.62
C ARG A 203 -7.00 22.75 13.61
N LEU A 204 -7.49 23.21 12.46
CA LEU A 204 -8.18 24.49 12.32
C LEU A 204 -9.60 24.47 12.87
N PHE A 205 -9.90 25.46 13.71
CA PHE A 205 -11.24 25.88 14.13
C PHE A 205 -11.19 27.38 14.45
N VAL A 206 -12.32 28.04 14.49
CA VAL A 206 -12.39 29.49 14.69
C VAL A 206 -11.68 29.91 15.98
N GLY A 207 -10.74 30.85 15.87
CA GLY A 207 -9.90 31.35 16.97
C GLY A 207 -8.63 30.55 17.22
N ASN A 208 -8.41 29.42 16.54
CA ASN A 208 -7.19 28.62 16.71
C ASN A 208 -6.10 29.04 15.73
N LYS A 209 -4.85 28.87 16.15
CA LYS A 209 -3.64 29.11 15.35
C LYS A 209 -2.97 27.82 14.98
N VAL A 210 -2.63 27.65 13.70
CA VAL A 210 -1.87 26.52 13.19
C VAL A 210 -0.77 26.98 12.26
N ARG A 211 0.27 26.16 12.15
CA ARG A 211 1.31 26.36 11.11
C ARG A 211 0.93 25.55 9.87
N LEU A 212 0.79 26.23 8.74
CA LEU A 212 0.77 25.53 7.45
C LEU A 212 2.12 24.85 7.24
N LYS A 213 2.11 23.60 6.83
CA LYS A 213 3.34 22.79 6.71
C LYS A 213 4.33 23.46 5.75
N TYR A 214 5.49 23.81 6.25
CA TYR A 214 6.54 24.59 5.55
C TYR A 214 6.10 26.00 5.11
N GLY A 215 5.05 26.53 5.69
CA GLY A 215 4.52 27.87 5.43
C GLY A 215 4.32 28.67 6.71
N HIS A 216 3.39 29.61 6.64
CA HIS A 216 3.12 30.59 7.69
C HIS A 216 2.27 30.00 8.83
N VAL A 217 2.33 30.69 9.99
CA VAL A 217 1.35 30.51 11.07
C VAL A 217 0.14 31.37 10.73
N ILE A 218 -1.02 30.76 10.77
CA ILE A 218 -2.31 31.40 10.50
C ILE A 218 -3.25 31.25 11.68
N GLU A 219 -4.19 32.18 11.81
CA GLU A 219 -5.31 32.11 12.74
C GLU A 219 -6.61 31.99 11.94
N CYS A 220 -7.44 31.01 12.31
CA CYS A 220 -8.74 30.85 11.67
C CYS A 220 -9.73 31.91 12.20
N THR A 221 -10.20 32.79 11.34
CA THR A 221 -11.13 33.88 11.69
C THR A 221 -12.58 33.53 11.38
N GLY A 222 -12.83 32.46 10.59
CA GLY A 222 -14.19 32.06 10.27
C GLY A 222 -14.28 31.02 9.14
N ALA A 223 -15.50 30.59 8.86
CA ALA A 223 -15.82 29.69 7.76
C ALA A 223 -16.65 30.39 6.69
N ILE A 224 -16.53 29.95 5.44
CA ILE A 224 -17.37 30.33 4.32
C ILE A 224 -18.35 29.17 4.12
N LYS A 225 -19.63 29.50 4.01
CA LYS A 225 -20.71 28.49 3.84
C LYS A 225 -21.52 28.75 2.59
N ASP A 226 -22.08 27.69 2.06
CA ASP A 226 -23.09 27.75 1.01
C ASP A 226 -24.50 28.08 1.60
N GLU A 227 -25.50 28.20 0.74
CA GLU A 227 -26.89 28.48 1.12
C GLU A 227 -27.51 27.35 1.98
N ALA A 228 -26.99 26.13 1.89
CA ALA A 228 -27.40 24.97 2.69
C ALA A 228 -26.68 24.89 4.04
N GLY A 229 -25.74 25.80 4.33
CA GLY A 229 -24.98 25.84 5.56
C GLY A 229 -23.73 24.96 5.56
N ASN A 230 -23.37 24.31 4.46
CA ASN A 230 -22.16 23.49 4.37
C ASN A 230 -20.92 24.38 4.25
N VAL A 231 -19.84 23.99 4.90
CA VAL A 231 -18.56 24.69 4.81
C VAL A 231 -17.93 24.45 3.45
N THR A 232 -17.71 25.52 2.71
CA THR A 232 -17.08 25.55 1.38
C THR A 232 -15.68 26.16 1.41
N GLY A 233 -15.33 26.86 2.50
CA GLY A 233 -14.03 27.45 2.69
C GLY A 233 -13.80 27.92 4.12
N VAL A 234 -12.55 28.35 4.39
CA VAL A 234 -12.09 28.82 5.69
C VAL A 234 -11.34 30.15 5.50
N LYS A 235 -11.42 31.02 6.48
CA LYS A 235 -10.71 32.31 6.51
C LYS A 235 -9.71 32.36 7.64
#